data_96a551dca92b4044924ca98a74507bd6
#
_entry.id   96a551dca92b4044924ca98a74507bd6
#
_cell.length_a   1.000
_cell.length_b   1.000
_cell.length_c   1.000
_cell.angle_alpha   90.00
_cell.angle_beta   90.00
_cell.angle_gamma   90.00
#
_symmetry.space_group_name_H-M   'P 1'
#
loop_
_entity.id
_entity.type
_entity.pdbx_description
1 polymer ?
#
loop_
_entity_poly.entity_id
_entity_poly.type
_entity_poly.pdbx_seq_one_letter_code
_entity_poly.pdbx_strand_id
1 'polypeptide(L)'
;MSRNRLLLGALVATTALAAGAAPVALADQEARESDRAVRQGLERLVTAHGFPSAMASVRERDGRTRFLAPRAGERVPVDGQVRIGSAGKMFVSAVVMQLVAEGKVDLDAPVETYLPGLVRGEGFDGREIAVHQLLQHTSGIPEYTDVVADDVLAIRHTHYEPHELLDVALARPRTVPQNEKTYYSNTNYVLAGLLVQRVTGRPLGEEITRRVIEPLGLRETYWPGVGEERIREAHPRGYVVKDGTRTDISDLDPSWAWSAGNLVASPSDLNKFLAALVGGRLVAPEQLARMQRTVEADRFPSTWHYGLGLMKIDLSCGGHAWGHGGDIDGYETRDAVTDDGRAATVVVTALPDSNEQVEAVNEVLDTALCAR
;
A
#
# COMPACT_ATOMS: atom_id res chain seq x y z
N MET A 1 59.27 -74.82 1.58
CA MET A 1 58.30 -74.32 0.62
C MET A 1 57.29 -73.42 1.38
N SER A 2 57.53 -72.10 1.41
CA SER A 2 56.72 -71.14 2.14
C SER A 2 56.14 -70.11 1.11
N ARG A 3 54.85 -69.94 1.04
CA ARG A 3 54.18 -69.00 0.16
C ARG A 3 53.79 -67.77 0.99
N ASN A 4 54.49 -66.68 0.75
CA ASN A 4 54.09 -65.35 1.23
C ASN A 4 52.89 -64.87 0.43
N ARG A 5 51.77 -64.52 1.09
CA ARG A 5 50.66 -63.76 0.54
C ARG A 5 50.75 -62.30 1.02
N LEU A 6 51.01 -61.42 0.10
CA LEU A 6 50.93 -59.97 0.31
C LEU A 6 49.40 -59.59 0.30
N LEU A 7 48.99 -58.97 1.38
CA LEU A 7 47.68 -58.30 1.47
C LEU A 7 47.86 -56.83 1.01
N LEU A 8 47.29 -56.47 -0.13
CA LEU A 8 47.09 -55.07 -0.53
C LEU A 8 45.88 -54.52 0.22
N GLY A 9 46.10 -53.60 1.13
CA GLY A 9 45.03 -52.77 1.73
C GLY A 9 44.64 -51.66 0.78
N ALA A 10 43.42 -51.68 0.32
CA ALA A 10 42.82 -50.56 -0.44
C ALA A 10 42.39 -49.46 0.53
N LEU A 11 43.03 -48.31 0.49
CA LEU A 11 42.60 -47.09 1.17
C LEU A 11 41.49 -46.50 0.36
N VAL A 12 40.24 -46.59 0.86
CA VAL A 12 39.10 -45.85 0.32
C VAL A 12 39.13 -44.47 0.94
N ALA A 13 39.53 -43.46 0.17
CA ALA A 13 39.41 -42.06 0.57
C ALA A 13 37.94 -41.63 0.38
N THR A 14 37.23 -41.46 1.47
CA THR A 14 35.91 -40.81 1.50
C THR A 14 36.10 -39.30 1.39
N THR A 15 36.00 -38.74 0.19
CA THR A 15 35.80 -37.31 -0.01
C THR A 15 34.35 -36.99 0.31
N ALA A 16 34.08 -36.57 1.54
CA ALA A 16 32.77 -36.10 1.95
C ALA A 16 32.46 -34.71 1.30
N LEU A 17 31.29 -34.65 0.64
CA LEU A 17 30.73 -33.45 0.04
C LEU A 17 30.64 -32.28 1.05
N ALA A 18 31.46 -31.25 0.83
CA ALA A 18 31.34 -29.94 1.48
C ALA A 18 30.65 -28.90 0.55
N ALA A 19 29.88 -29.37 -0.46
CA ALA A 19 29.34 -28.47 -1.52
C ALA A 19 27.99 -27.80 -1.18
N GLY A 20 27.34 -28.14 -0.05
CA GLY A 20 26.03 -27.61 0.28
C GLY A 20 25.95 -26.46 1.31
N ALA A 21 26.99 -26.22 2.07
CA ALA A 21 26.95 -25.27 3.19
C ALA A 21 27.32 -23.82 2.81
N ALA A 22 28.09 -23.62 1.76
CA ALA A 22 28.56 -22.28 1.36
C ALA A 22 27.47 -21.37 0.82
N PRO A 23 26.53 -21.79 -0.06
CA PRO A 23 25.48 -20.92 -0.57
C PRO A 23 24.44 -20.53 0.49
N VAL A 24 24.16 -21.39 1.45
CA VAL A 24 23.23 -21.09 2.57
C VAL A 24 23.85 -20.06 3.52
N ALA A 25 25.12 -20.18 3.84
CA ALA A 25 25.80 -19.24 4.72
C ALA A 25 25.92 -17.82 4.09
N LEU A 26 26.11 -17.72 2.78
CA LEU A 26 26.13 -16.44 2.07
C LEU A 26 24.74 -15.78 2.07
N ALA A 27 23.68 -16.53 1.75
CA ALA A 27 22.31 -16.01 1.78
C ALA A 27 21.89 -15.52 3.18
N ASP A 28 22.29 -16.24 4.25
CA ASP A 28 22.03 -15.80 5.62
C ASP A 28 22.83 -14.54 6.00
N GLN A 29 24.03 -14.38 5.47
CA GLN A 29 24.83 -13.17 5.69
C GLN A 29 24.24 -11.97 4.99
N GLU A 30 23.86 -12.10 3.71
CA GLU A 30 23.20 -11.06 2.93
C GLU A 30 21.87 -10.61 3.59
N ALA A 31 21.07 -11.57 4.06
CA ALA A 31 19.83 -11.27 4.78
C ALA A 31 20.09 -10.47 6.08
N ARG A 32 21.15 -10.80 6.83
CA ARG A 32 21.52 -10.06 8.05
C ARG A 32 22.05 -8.65 7.77
N GLU A 33 22.79 -8.47 6.67
CA GLU A 33 23.28 -7.16 6.23
C GLU A 33 22.12 -6.28 5.77
N SER A 34 21.17 -6.83 5.00
CA SER A 34 19.94 -6.19 4.63
C SER A 34 19.14 -5.73 5.85
N ASP A 35 18.89 -6.63 6.82
CA ASP A 35 18.18 -6.30 8.05
C ASP A 35 18.87 -5.17 8.84
N ARG A 36 20.21 -5.18 8.87
CA ARG A 36 20.96 -4.13 9.54
C ARG A 36 20.76 -2.78 8.85
N ALA A 37 20.82 -2.74 7.52
CA ALA A 37 20.63 -1.51 6.75
C ALA A 37 19.22 -0.94 6.95
N VAL A 38 18.17 -1.76 6.85
CA VAL A 38 16.78 -1.35 7.10
C VAL A 38 16.61 -0.87 8.54
N ARG A 39 17.13 -1.59 9.55
CA ARG A 39 17.07 -1.14 10.96
C ARG A 39 17.77 0.19 11.18
N GLN A 40 18.91 0.42 10.54
CA GLN A 40 19.61 1.70 10.62
C GLN A 40 18.79 2.82 9.95
N GLY A 41 18.09 2.53 8.85
CA GLY A 41 17.14 3.46 8.25
C GLY A 41 16.01 3.81 9.22
N LEU A 42 15.33 2.81 9.78
CA LEU A 42 14.28 3.00 10.78
C LEU A 42 14.76 3.78 12.02
N GLU A 43 15.99 3.51 12.49
CA GLU A 43 16.59 4.25 13.59
C GLU A 43 16.76 5.73 13.26
N ARG A 44 17.22 6.06 12.04
CA ARG A 44 17.35 7.46 11.57
C ARG A 44 16.00 8.15 11.45
N LEU A 45 14.93 7.46 10.99
CA LEU A 45 13.58 8.03 10.95
C LEU A 45 13.16 8.56 12.33
N VAL A 46 13.49 7.85 13.39
CA VAL A 46 13.16 8.27 14.76
C VAL A 46 14.15 9.32 15.29
N THR A 47 15.46 9.06 15.18
CA THR A 47 16.48 9.87 15.88
C THR A 47 16.87 11.14 15.15
N ALA A 48 16.85 11.15 13.82
CA ALA A 48 17.23 12.28 12.99
C ALA A 48 16.02 13.02 12.42
N HIS A 49 14.98 12.28 12.01
CA HIS A 49 13.80 12.88 11.39
C HIS A 49 12.61 13.08 12.36
N GLY A 50 12.74 12.66 13.62
CA GLY A 50 11.81 13.01 14.71
C GLY A 50 10.49 12.26 14.71
N PHE A 51 10.31 11.22 13.90
CA PHE A 51 9.10 10.39 13.95
C PHE A 51 8.94 9.74 15.33
N PRO A 52 7.72 9.67 15.88
CA PRO A 52 7.48 9.06 17.20
C PRO A 52 7.91 7.59 17.25
N SER A 53 7.65 6.86 16.15
CA SER A 53 8.06 5.48 15.97
C SER A 53 8.10 5.11 14.48
N ALA A 54 8.76 3.98 14.18
CA ALA A 54 8.83 3.41 12.84
C ALA A 54 8.83 1.88 12.90
N MET A 55 8.37 1.22 11.85
CA MET A 55 8.48 -0.24 11.70
C MET A 55 8.50 -0.63 10.23
N ALA A 56 9.01 -1.82 9.94
CA ALA A 56 8.96 -2.39 8.61
C ALA A 56 8.67 -3.90 8.65
N SER A 57 7.98 -4.36 7.62
CA SER A 57 7.86 -5.77 7.27
C SER A 57 8.54 -5.99 5.92
N VAL A 58 9.41 -6.98 5.82
CA VAL A 58 10.06 -7.39 4.57
C VAL A 58 9.70 -8.84 4.28
N ARG A 59 9.08 -9.07 3.14
CA ARG A 59 8.72 -10.39 2.63
C ARG A 59 9.71 -10.80 1.55
N GLU A 60 10.38 -11.91 1.75
CA GLU A 60 11.32 -12.47 0.78
C GLU A 60 10.59 -13.18 -0.37
N ARG A 61 11.31 -13.45 -1.45
CA ARG A 61 10.82 -14.18 -2.63
C ARG A 61 10.24 -15.57 -2.29
N ASP A 62 10.80 -16.22 -1.29
CA ASP A 62 10.32 -17.53 -0.79
C ASP A 62 9.10 -17.44 0.15
N GLY A 63 8.63 -16.22 0.43
CA GLY A 63 7.49 -15.94 1.29
C GLY A 63 7.81 -15.77 2.77
N ARG A 64 9.06 -15.97 3.20
CA ARG A 64 9.47 -15.65 4.58
C ARG A 64 9.30 -14.17 4.86
N THR A 65 8.76 -13.83 6.00
CA THR A 65 8.53 -12.45 6.44
C THR A 65 9.39 -12.13 7.66
N ARG A 66 9.99 -10.96 7.67
CA ARG A 66 10.77 -10.42 8.79
C ARG A 66 10.16 -9.09 9.23
N PHE A 67 10.17 -8.89 10.54
CA PHE A 67 9.70 -7.65 11.16
C PHE A 67 10.89 -6.91 11.74
N LEU A 68 10.95 -5.63 11.44
CA LEU A 68 12.06 -4.76 11.79
C LEU A 68 11.52 -3.51 12.47
N ALA A 69 12.13 -3.14 13.59
CA ALA A 69 11.83 -1.92 14.31
C ALA A 69 13.11 -1.30 14.85
N PRO A 70 13.17 0.02 15.07
CA PRO A 70 14.28 0.70 15.69
C PRO A 70 14.36 0.35 17.18
N ARG A 71 15.47 0.71 17.80
CA ARG A 71 15.61 0.68 19.26
C ARG A 71 15.13 1.96 19.91
N ALA A 72 15.25 3.07 19.20
CA ALA A 72 14.78 4.38 19.63
C ALA A 72 13.28 4.54 19.36
N GLY A 73 12.67 5.53 20.01
CA GLY A 73 11.26 5.86 19.87
C GLY A 73 10.34 5.00 20.73
N GLU A 74 9.06 5.09 20.44
CA GLU A 74 8.05 4.29 21.13
C GLU A 74 8.09 2.84 20.63
N ARG A 75 7.82 1.91 21.55
CA ARG A 75 7.73 0.49 21.17
C ARG A 75 6.54 0.25 20.28
N VAL A 76 6.79 -0.43 19.17
CA VAL A 76 5.75 -0.90 18.25
C VAL A 76 5.51 -2.40 18.44
N PRO A 77 4.26 -2.85 18.38
CA PRO A 77 3.96 -4.28 18.33
C PRO A 77 4.60 -4.92 17.08
N VAL A 78 4.99 -6.18 17.21
CA VAL A 78 5.44 -6.96 16.06
C VAL A 78 4.26 -7.11 15.10
N ASP A 79 4.43 -6.66 13.85
CA ASP A 79 3.39 -6.65 12.82
C ASP A 79 2.07 -5.99 13.24
N GLY A 80 2.16 -4.94 14.06
CA GLY A 80 0.99 -4.24 14.57
C GLY A 80 0.12 -3.67 13.46
N GLN A 81 -1.20 -3.67 13.68
CA GLN A 81 -2.16 -3.08 12.75
C GLN A 81 -1.98 -1.56 12.66
N VAL A 82 -2.14 -1.01 11.47
CA VAL A 82 -2.12 0.44 11.22
C VAL A 82 -3.22 0.83 10.25
N ARG A 83 -3.65 2.07 10.27
CA ARG A 83 -4.45 2.64 9.19
C ARG A 83 -3.55 2.81 7.97
N ILE A 84 -3.88 2.13 6.87
CA ILE A 84 -3.01 2.11 5.68
C ILE A 84 -3.28 3.25 4.71
N GLY A 85 -4.21 4.14 5.03
CA GLY A 85 -4.51 5.30 4.20
C GLY A 85 -4.73 4.93 2.74
N SER A 86 -4.16 5.72 1.84
CA SER A 86 -4.33 5.57 0.40
C SER A 86 -3.86 4.22 -0.18
N ALA A 87 -3.07 3.42 0.53
CA ALA A 87 -2.76 2.05 0.09
C ALA A 87 -4.04 1.20 -0.07
N GLY A 88 -5.12 1.55 0.63
CA GLY A 88 -6.46 0.99 0.46
C GLY A 88 -7.03 1.13 -0.96
N LYS A 89 -6.57 2.11 -1.74
CA LYS A 89 -6.99 2.31 -3.13
C LYS A 89 -6.67 1.10 -4.01
N MET A 90 -5.57 0.40 -3.74
CA MET A 90 -5.22 -0.83 -4.45
C MET A 90 -6.27 -1.92 -4.25
N PHE A 91 -6.87 -2.02 -3.07
CA PHE A 91 -7.94 -2.98 -2.77
C PHE A 91 -9.21 -2.65 -3.55
N VAL A 92 -9.61 -1.38 -3.58
CA VAL A 92 -10.76 -0.91 -4.37
C VAL A 92 -10.53 -1.18 -5.85
N SER A 93 -9.36 -0.83 -6.38
CA SER A 93 -9.00 -1.07 -7.78
C SER A 93 -9.01 -2.55 -8.12
N ALA A 94 -8.49 -3.42 -7.25
CA ALA A 94 -8.53 -4.87 -7.46
C ALA A 94 -9.96 -5.39 -7.58
N VAL A 95 -10.90 -4.89 -6.75
CA VAL A 95 -12.33 -5.25 -6.84
C VAL A 95 -12.92 -4.76 -8.16
N VAL A 96 -12.65 -3.51 -8.55
CA VAL A 96 -13.13 -2.97 -9.85
C VAL A 96 -12.60 -3.83 -11.01
N MET A 97 -11.32 -4.19 -10.99
CA MET A 97 -10.71 -5.00 -12.05
C MET A 97 -11.27 -6.43 -12.11
N GLN A 98 -11.66 -7.01 -10.97
CA GLN A 98 -12.40 -8.28 -10.95
C GLN A 98 -13.80 -8.12 -11.59
N LEU A 99 -14.48 -7.01 -11.31
CA LEU A 99 -15.78 -6.72 -11.94
C LEU A 99 -15.64 -6.48 -13.46
N VAL A 100 -14.50 -5.92 -13.90
CA VAL A 100 -14.16 -5.83 -15.34
C VAL A 100 -13.99 -7.20 -15.96
N ALA A 101 -13.25 -8.10 -15.31
CA ALA A 101 -13.08 -9.47 -15.78
C ALA A 101 -14.41 -10.27 -15.81
N GLU A 102 -15.34 -9.93 -14.93
CA GLU A 102 -16.70 -10.49 -14.90
C GLU A 102 -17.63 -9.87 -15.98
N GLY A 103 -17.17 -8.89 -16.77
CA GLY A 103 -17.98 -8.17 -17.76
C GLY A 103 -19.05 -7.25 -17.15
N LYS A 104 -18.96 -6.94 -15.85
CA LYS A 104 -19.91 -6.08 -15.13
C LYS A 104 -19.56 -4.60 -15.18
N VAL A 105 -18.27 -4.30 -15.40
CA VAL A 105 -17.73 -2.95 -15.52
C VAL A 105 -16.89 -2.87 -16.79
N ASP A 106 -17.09 -1.83 -17.57
CA ASP A 106 -16.23 -1.43 -18.68
C ASP A 106 -15.43 -0.20 -18.24
N LEU A 107 -14.10 -0.31 -18.27
CA LEU A 107 -13.20 0.77 -17.87
C LEU A 107 -13.30 2.00 -18.77
N ASP A 108 -13.71 1.82 -20.01
CA ASP A 108 -13.80 2.89 -21.00
C ASP A 108 -15.21 3.46 -21.10
N ALA A 109 -16.19 2.87 -20.40
CA ALA A 109 -17.54 3.42 -20.30
C ALA A 109 -17.56 4.68 -19.41
N PRO A 110 -18.48 5.64 -19.72
CA PRO A 110 -18.71 6.78 -18.84
C PRO A 110 -19.17 6.37 -17.44
N VAL A 111 -18.72 7.09 -16.42
CA VAL A 111 -19.17 6.93 -15.02
C VAL A 111 -20.69 7.00 -14.90
N GLU A 112 -21.32 7.83 -15.73
CA GLU A 112 -22.78 7.98 -15.86
C GLU A 112 -23.52 6.66 -16.08
N THR A 113 -22.89 5.68 -16.76
CA THR A 113 -23.47 4.36 -17.01
C THR A 113 -23.79 3.63 -15.71
N TYR A 114 -22.95 3.81 -14.70
CA TYR A 114 -23.06 3.13 -13.41
C TYR A 114 -23.67 4.02 -12.32
N LEU A 115 -23.40 5.32 -12.38
CA LEU A 115 -23.82 6.32 -11.39
C LEU A 115 -24.62 7.45 -12.08
N PRO A 116 -25.82 7.14 -12.61
CA PRO A 116 -26.58 8.09 -13.41
C PRO A 116 -26.97 9.32 -12.59
N GLY A 117 -26.69 10.51 -13.14
CA GLY A 117 -27.04 11.79 -12.53
C GLY A 117 -26.14 12.23 -11.37
N LEU A 118 -25.26 11.37 -10.87
CA LEU A 118 -24.51 11.66 -9.65
C LEU A 118 -23.38 12.67 -9.88
N VAL A 119 -22.61 12.53 -10.97
CA VAL A 119 -21.43 13.38 -11.22
C VAL A 119 -21.86 14.54 -12.11
N ARG A 120 -22.16 15.68 -11.48
CA ARG A 120 -22.48 16.96 -12.12
C ARG A 120 -21.81 18.09 -11.36
N GLY A 121 -21.13 18.97 -12.07
CA GLY A 121 -20.45 20.12 -11.45
C GLY A 121 -19.95 21.11 -12.46
N GLU A 122 -19.38 22.22 -12.00
CA GLU A 122 -18.84 23.26 -12.85
C GLU A 122 -17.58 22.76 -13.58
N GLY A 123 -17.70 22.56 -14.90
CA GLY A 123 -16.64 22.14 -15.77
C GLY A 123 -16.40 20.62 -15.83
N PHE A 124 -17.23 19.77 -15.21
CA PHE A 124 -17.13 18.31 -15.32
C PHE A 124 -18.52 17.63 -15.31
N ASP A 125 -18.59 16.50 -16.01
CA ASP A 125 -19.83 15.71 -16.17
C ASP A 125 -19.48 14.21 -16.25
N GLY A 126 -20.19 13.37 -15.50
CA GLY A 126 -20.00 11.92 -15.49
C GLY A 126 -20.22 11.23 -16.84
N ARG A 127 -20.88 11.91 -17.79
CA ARG A 127 -21.03 11.43 -19.18
C ARG A 127 -19.75 11.51 -19.99
N GLU A 128 -18.80 12.33 -19.57
CA GLU A 128 -17.53 12.58 -20.27
C GLU A 128 -16.33 11.93 -19.56
N ILE A 129 -16.53 11.42 -18.34
CA ILE A 129 -15.48 10.81 -17.51
C ILE A 129 -15.60 9.30 -17.59
N ALA A 130 -14.58 8.62 -18.10
CA ALA A 130 -14.52 7.16 -18.12
C ALA A 130 -14.12 6.59 -16.76
N VAL A 131 -14.52 5.34 -16.47
CA VAL A 131 -14.20 4.66 -15.19
C VAL A 131 -12.71 4.60 -14.92
N HIS A 132 -11.88 4.30 -15.95
CA HIS A 132 -10.41 4.24 -15.76
C HIS A 132 -9.81 5.57 -15.30
N GLN A 133 -10.41 6.69 -15.66
CA GLN A 133 -9.95 8.02 -15.25
C GLN A 133 -10.14 8.29 -13.76
N LEU A 134 -11.13 7.66 -13.13
CA LEU A 134 -11.26 7.67 -11.67
C LEU A 134 -10.07 6.93 -11.05
N LEU A 135 -9.79 5.71 -11.48
CA LEU A 135 -8.73 4.89 -10.91
C LEU A 135 -7.32 5.46 -11.16
N GLN A 136 -7.15 6.24 -12.23
CA GLN A 136 -5.87 6.85 -12.64
C GLN A 136 -5.72 8.31 -12.21
N HIS A 137 -6.72 8.90 -11.55
CA HIS A 137 -6.72 10.32 -11.17
C HIS A 137 -6.58 11.30 -12.35
N THR A 138 -7.15 10.96 -13.50
CA THR A 138 -7.15 11.80 -14.71
C THR A 138 -8.52 12.39 -15.04
N SER A 139 -9.49 12.29 -14.13
CA SER A 139 -10.85 12.80 -14.28
C SER A 139 -10.95 14.33 -14.18
N GLY A 140 -10.04 14.96 -13.44
CA GLY A 140 -10.10 16.38 -13.11
C GLY A 140 -11.17 16.75 -12.06
N ILE A 141 -11.80 15.78 -11.40
CA ILE A 141 -12.77 16.03 -10.33
C ILE A 141 -12.05 16.60 -9.10
N PRO A 142 -12.57 17.68 -8.48
CA PRO A 142 -11.95 18.32 -7.32
C PRO A 142 -11.76 17.38 -6.11
N GLU A 143 -10.76 17.67 -5.30
CA GLU A 143 -10.47 16.99 -4.04
C GLU A 143 -11.39 17.51 -2.92
N TYR A 144 -11.99 16.61 -2.12
CA TYR A 144 -12.83 16.99 -0.99
C TYR A 144 -12.05 17.11 0.33
N THR A 145 -10.94 16.39 0.47
CA THR A 145 -10.21 16.33 1.76
C THR A 145 -9.59 17.65 2.16
N ASP A 146 -9.29 18.53 1.19
CA ASP A 146 -8.85 19.91 1.44
C ASP A 146 -9.85 20.74 2.28
N VAL A 147 -11.11 20.29 2.34
CA VAL A 147 -12.17 20.97 3.10
C VAL A 147 -12.58 20.13 4.32
N VAL A 148 -12.80 18.82 4.12
CA VAL A 148 -13.31 17.94 5.16
C VAL A 148 -12.26 17.63 6.21
N ALA A 149 -11.02 17.43 5.81
CA ALA A 149 -9.91 17.01 6.68
C ALA A 149 -8.87 18.12 6.95
N ASP A 150 -9.24 19.40 6.79
CA ASP A 150 -8.36 20.54 7.09
C ASP A 150 -7.91 20.57 8.57
N ASP A 151 -8.79 20.19 9.49
CA ASP A 151 -8.46 19.96 10.90
C ASP A 151 -8.99 18.61 11.35
N VAL A 152 -8.16 17.57 11.20
CA VAL A 152 -8.52 16.20 11.57
C VAL A 152 -8.84 16.05 13.05
N LEU A 153 -8.22 16.84 13.93
CA LEU A 153 -8.51 16.79 15.38
C LEU A 153 -9.93 17.27 15.69
N ALA A 154 -10.45 18.21 14.92
CA ALA A 154 -11.82 18.69 15.07
C ALA A 154 -12.86 17.67 14.61
N ILE A 155 -12.54 16.85 13.58
CA ILE A 155 -13.48 15.89 13.00
C ILE A 155 -13.24 14.44 13.44
N ARG A 156 -12.27 14.17 14.31
CA ARG A 156 -11.79 12.80 14.62
C ARG A 156 -12.88 11.82 15.08
N HIS A 157 -14.00 12.32 15.60
CA HIS A 157 -15.16 11.54 16.05
C HIS A 157 -16.41 11.81 15.21
N THR A 158 -16.25 12.41 14.02
CA THR A 158 -17.36 12.72 13.13
C THR A 158 -17.47 11.66 12.06
N HIS A 159 -18.64 11.06 11.93
CA HIS A 159 -18.95 10.14 10.86
C HIS A 159 -19.40 10.88 9.61
N TYR A 160 -18.88 10.47 8.46
CA TYR A 160 -19.27 10.99 7.14
C TYR A 160 -19.81 9.87 6.26
N GLU A 161 -20.96 10.13 5.64
CA GLU A 161 -21.47 9.28 4.57
C GLU A 161 -20.79 9.63 3.23
N PRO A 162 -20.59 8.65 2.32
CA PRO A 162 -19.90 8.90 1.04
C PRO A 162 -20.48 10.01 0.21
N HIS A 163 -21.81 10.20 0.26
CA HIS A 163 -22.48 11.26 -0.49
C HIS A 163 -22.18 12.66 0.06
N GLU A 164 -21.97 12.79 1.36
CA GLU A 164 -21.57 14.07 1.99
C GLU A 164 -20.19 14.49 1.50
N LEU A 165 -19.23 13.52 1.36
CA LEU A 165 -17.92 13.78 0.79
C LEU A 165 -18.01 14.24 -0.68
N LEU A 166 -18.90 13.61 -1.45
CA LEU A 166 -19.13 14.01 -2.85
C LEU A 166 -19.74 15.39 -2.96
N ASP A 167 -20.72 15.73 -2.13
CA ASP A 167 -21.36 17.05 -2.16
C ASP A 167 -20.34 18.17 -1.98
N VAL A 168 -19.34 17.98 -1.09
CA VAL A 168 -18.24 18.93 -0.90
C VAL A 168 -17.40 19.06 -2.17
N ALA A 169 -17.02 17.95 -2.80
CA ALA A 169 -16.20 17.98 -4.02
C ALA A 169 -16.95 18.58 -5.21
N LEU A 170 -18.20 18.13 -5.43
CA LEU A 170 -18.98 18.51 -6.60
C LEU A 170 -19.47 19.96 -6.56
N ALA A 171 -19.49 20.58 -5.38
CA ALA A 171 -19.74 22.03 -5.23
C ALA A 171 -18.55 22.91 -5.65
N ARG A 172 -17.37 22.33 -5.90
CA ARG A 172 -16.16 23.05 -6.30
C ARG A 172 -15.98 23.02 -7.82
N PRO A 173 -15.50 24.10 -8.46
CA PRO A 173 -15.21 24.09 -9.88
C PRO A 173 -14.03 23.18 -10.21
N ARG A 174 -13.98 22.65 -11.43
CA ARG A 174 -12.81 21.94 -11.94
C ARG A 174 -11.60 22.86 -11.91
N THR A 175 -10.48 22.35 -11.39
CA THR A 175 -9.21 23.10 -11.28
C THR A 175 -8.17 22.67 -12.31
N VAL A 176 -8.30 21.47 -12.88
CA VAL A 176 -7.39 20.93 -13.89
C VAL A 176 -8.17 20.27 -15.02
N PRO A 177 -7.68 20.40 -16.27
CA PRO A 177 -8.30 19.73 -17.42
C PRO A 177 -8.29 18.21 -17.25
N GLN A 178 -9.30 17.57 -17.82
CA GLN A 178 -9.37 16.11 -17.91
C GLN A 178 -8.30 15.60 -18.88
N ASN A 179 -7.66 14.46 -18.58
CA ASN A 179 -6.66 13.78 -19.39
C ASN A 179 -5.32 14.47 -19.63
N GLU A 180 -5.11 15.69 -19.16
CA GLU A 180 -3.83 16.37 -19.38
C GLU A 180 -2.75 15.88 -18.41
N LYS A 181 -3.14 15.62 -17.16
CA LYS A 181 -2.25 15.21 -16.06
C LYS A 181 -2.99 14.39 -15.04
N THR A 182 -2.24 13.63 -14.23
CA THR A 182 -2.79 13.13 -12.98
C THR A 182 -3.07 14.31 -12.05
N TYR A 183 -4.28 14.37 -11.55
CA TYR A 183 -4.66 15.22 -10.44
C TYR A 183 -5.19 14.32 -9.34
N TYR A 184 -4.32 14.00 -8.39
CA TYR A 184 -4.68 13.09 -7.32
C TYR A 184 -5.86 13.64 -6.53
N SER A 185 -6.97 12.90 -6.53
CA SER A 185 -8.20 13.28 -5.85
C SER A 185 -8.86 12.08 -5.22
N ASN A 186 -9.03 12.12 -3.91
CA ASN A 186 -9.72 11.08 -3.14
C ASN A 186 -11.18 10.91 -3.58
N THR A 187 -11.80 11.98 -4.11
CA THR A 187 -13.15 11.95 -4.69
C THR A 187 -13.31 10.88 -5.76
N ASN A 188 -12.28 10.65 -6.56
CA ASN A 188 -12.28 9.60 -7.58
C ASN A 188 -12.53 8.22 -6.98
N TYR A 189 -11.93 7.95 -5.83
CA TYR A 189 -12.07 6.65 -5.16
C TYR A 189 -13.39 6.54 -4.40
N VAL A 190 -13.95 7.66 -3.91
CA VAL A 190 -15.33 7.68 -3.41
C VAL A 190 -16.30 7.25 -4.52
N LEU A 191 -16.15 7.80 -5.72
CA LEU A 191 -16.94 7.39 -6.88
C LEU A 191 -16.70 5.93 -7.29
N ALA A 192 -15.44 5.46 -7.28
CA ALA A 192 -15.13 4.06 -7.58
C ALA A 192 -15.76 3.10 -6.55
N GLY A 193 -15.77 3.47 -5.28
CA GLY A 193 -16.45 2.70 -4.23
C GLY A 193 -17.96 2.63 -4.42
N LEU A 194 -18.60 3.76 -4.73
CA LEU A 194 -20.03 3.81 -5.04
C LEU A 194 -20.39 3.02 -6.31
N LEU A 195 -19.52 3.03 -7.32
CA LEU A 195 -19.65 2.21 -8.51
C LEU A 195 -19.67 0.73 -8.16
N VAL A 196 -18.73 0.27 -7.31
CA VAL A 196 -18.71 -1.12 -6.82
C VAL A 196 -20.03 -1.46 -6.13
N GLN A 197 -20.50 -0.63 -5.20
CA GLN A 197 -21.77 -0.85 -4.50
C GLN A 197 -22.95 -0.93 -5.49
N ARG A 198 -23.00 -0.02 -6.46
CA ARG A 198 -24.08 0.03 -7.47
C ARG A 198 -24.11 -1.22 -8.33
N VAL A 199 -22.96 -1.69 -8.79
CA VAL A 199 -22.83 -2.85 -9.70
C VAL A 199 -23.08 -4.17 -8.98
N THR A 200 -22.68 -4.27 -7.72
CA THR A 200 -22.78 -5.52 -6.95
C THR A 200 -24.05 -5.62 -6.09
N GLY A 201 -24.66 -4.48 -5.76
CA GLY A 201 -25.77 -4.40 -4.81
C GLY A 201 -25.35 -4.68 -3.36
N ARG A 202 -24.05 -4.60 -3.04
CA ARG A 202 -23.47 -4.88 -1.71
C ARG A 202 -22.63 -3.72 -1.21
N PRO A 203 -22.49 -3.56 0.13
CA PRO A 203 -21.55 -2.62 0.71
C PRO A 203 -20.11 -2.88 0.22
N LEU A 204 -19.34 -1.82 -0.02
CA LEU A 204 -17.96 -1.91 -0.51
C LEU A 204 -17.07 -2.73 0.42
N GLY A 205 -17.16 -2.53 1.75
CA GLY A 205 -16.38 -3.27 2.71
C GLY A 205 -16.65 -4.79 2.66
N GLU A 206 -17.91 -5.20 2.39
CA GLU A 206 -18.25 -6.61 2.17
C GLU A 206 -17.60 -7.15 0.88
N GLU A 207 -17.61 -6.38 -0.21
CA GLU A 207 -17.00 -6.78 -1.47
C GLU A 207 -15.47 -6.90 -1.35
N ILE A 208 -14.80 -5.96 -0.68
CA ILE A 208 -13.36 -6.05 -0.39
C ILE A 208 -13.05 -7.27 0.49
N THR A 209 -13.83 -7.49 1.54
CA THR A 209 -13.64 -8.63 2.43
C THR A 209 -13.75 -9.95 1.67
N ARG A 210 -14.84 -10.14 0.95
CA ARG A 210 -15.16 -11.39 0.24
C ARG A 210 -14.23 -11.65 -0.96
N ARG A 211 -13.81 -10.60 -1.67
CA ARG A 211 -13.04 -10.72 -2.92
C ARG A 211 -11.53 -10.67 -2.72
N VAL A 212 -11.07 -10.04 -1.64
CA VAL A 212 -9.65 -9.79 -1.42
C VAL A 212 -9.18 -10.35 -0.08
N ILE A 213 -9.77 -9.92 1.04
CA ILE A 213 -9.27 -10.22 2.38
C ILE A 213 -9.37 -11.73 2.68
N GLU A 214 -10.56 -12.30 2.56
CA GLU A 214 -10.80 -13.72 2.84
C GLU A 214 -10.03 -14.66 1.91
N PRO A 215 -10.07 -14.50 0.56
CA PRO A 215 -9.35 -15.41 -0.34
C PRO A 215 -7.84 -15.40 -0.15
N LEU A 216 -7.27 -14.28 0.27
CA LEU A 216 -5.84 -14.16 0.57
C LEU A 216 -5.51 -14.53 2.02
N GLY A 217 -6.51 -14.71 2.90
CA GLY A 217 -6.33 -14.96 4.31
C GLY A 217 -5.56 -13.83 5.00
N LEU A 218 -5.95 -12.58 4.75
CA LEU A 218 -5.39 -11.39 5.38
C LEU A 218 -6.06 -11.19 6.75
N ARG A 219 -5.52 -11.83 7.78
CA ARG A 219 -6.18 -11.93 9.08
C ARG A 219 -6.12 -10.65 9.90
N GLU A 220 -5.12 -9.83 9.62
CA GLU A 220 -4.86 -8.56 10.30
C GLU A 220 -5.34 -7.37 9.45
N THR A 221 -6.19 -7.64 8.43
CA THR A 221 -6.74 -6.63 7.53
C THR A 221 -8.26 -6.59 7.62
N TYR A 222 -8.84 -5.41 7.75
CA TYR A 222 -10.29 -5.25 7.77
C TYR A 222 -10.74 -3.87 7.29
N TRP A 223 -12.01 -3.82 6.87
CA TRP A 223 -12.75 -2.59 6.66
C TRP A 223 -13.42 -2.17 7.97
N PRO A 224 -13.13 -1.01 8.55
CA PRO A 224 -13.78 -0.53 9.77
C PRO A 224 -15.29 -0.38 9.57
N GLY A 225 -16.06 -0.81 10.58
CA GLY A 225 -17.51 -0.60 10.62
C GLY A 225 -17.87 0.86 10.88
N VAL A 226 -19.15 1.18 10.73
CA VAL A 226 -19.69 2.51 11.05
C VAL A 226 -19.45 2.83 12.52
N GLY A 227 -18.79 3.96 12.81
CA GLY A 227 -18.47 4.38 14.18
C GLY A 227 -17.35 3.57 14.84
N GLU A 228 -16.63 2.74 14.09
CA GLU A 228 -15.48 1.99 14.60
C GLU A 228 -14.21 2.86 14.56
N GLU A 229 -13.98 3.57 15.65
CA GLU A 229 -12.85 4.50 15.77
C GLU A 229 -11.55 3.82 16.18
N ARG A 230 -11.64 2.65 16.86
CA ARG A 230 -10.47 1.95 17.41
C ARG A 230 -9.92 0.91 16.46
N ILE A 231 -8.59 0.83 16.42
CA ILE A 231 -7.91 -0.30 15.78
C ILE A 231 -8.10 -1.54 16.69
N ARG A 232 -8.49 -2.68 16.08
CA ARG A 232 -8.96 -3.88 16.79
C ARG A 232 -7.89 -4.57 17.63
N GLU A 233 -6.71 -4.75 17.01
CA GLU A 233 -5.65 -5.55 17.61
C GLU A 233 -4.47 -4.66 18.03
N ALA A 234 -3.37 -5.27 18.45
CA ALA A 234 -2.16 -4.56 18.85
C ALA A 234 -1.65 -3.63 17.74
N HIS A 235 -1.48 -2.36 18.07
CA HIS A 235 -1.08 -1.32 17.12
C HIS A 235 -0.14 -0.30 17.77
N PRO A 236 0.74 0.36 17.02
CA PRO A 236 1.46 1.52 17.51
C PRO A 236 0.51 2.71 17.61
N ARG A 237 0.80 3.62 18.53
CA ARG A 237 0.05 4.89 18.58
C ARG A 237 0.38 5.75 17.36
N GLY A 238 -0.67 6.34 16.78
CA GLY A 238 -0.56 7.33 15.71
C GLY A 238 -0.65 8.74 16.26
N TYR A 239 0.12 9.67 15.71
CA TYR A 239 0.20 11.04 16.22
C TYR A 239 -0.01 12.08 15.13
N VAL A 240 -0.75 13.13 15.47
CA VAL A 240 -0.64 14.43 14.81
C VAL A 240 0.42 15.23 15.54
N VAL A 241 1.38 15.77 14.81
CA VAL A 241 2.43 16.63 15.35
C VAL A 241 2.18 18.04 14.83
N LYS A 242 1.86 18.97 15.75
CA LYS A 242 1.61 20.38 15.43
C LYS A 242 2.39 21.26 16.40
N ASP A 243 3.22 22.16 15.87
CA ASP A 243 4.07 23.07 16.66
C ASP A 243 4.90 22.32 17.74
N GLY A 244 5.43 21.15 17.39
CA GLY A 244 6.21 20.29 18.30
C GLY A 244 5.38 19.53 19.33
N THR A 245 4.06 19.74 19.38
CA THR A 245 3.15 19.00 20.25
C THR A 245 2.63 17.76 19.55
N ARG A 246 2.76 16.62 20.22
CA ARG A 246 2.21 15.32 19.75
C ARG A 246 0.86 15.08 20.37
N THR A 247 -0.16 14.89 19.53
CA THR A 247 -1.51 14.48 19.95
C THR A 247 -1.79 13.08 19.44
N ASP A 248 -2.13 12.16 20.33
CA ASP A 248 -2.54 10.79 19.98
C ASP A 248 -3.88 10.83 19.23
N ILE A 249 -3.87 10.28 18.00
CA ILE A 249 -5.04 10.19 17.12
C ILE A 249 -5.33 8.74 16.71
N SER A 250 -4.83 7.78 17.44
CA SER A 250 -5.07 6.36 17.16
C SER A 250 -6.55 6.03 17.09
N ASP A 251 -7.36 6.66 17.99
CA ASP A 251 -8.82 6.61 17.96
C ASP A 251 -9.33 7.71 17.01
N LEU A 252 -9.80 7.31 15.83
CA LEU A 252 -10.24 8.17 14.73
C LEU A 252 -11.36 7.48 13.96
N ASP A 253 -12.50 8.15 13.73
CA ASP A 253 -13.48 7.68 12.74
C ASP A 253 -12.90 7.88 11.33
N PRO A 254 -12.60 6.78 10.59
CA PRO A 254 -11.94 6.89 9.29
C PRO A 254 -12.93 7.10 8.14
N SER A 255 -14.21 7.35 8.42
CA SER A 255 -15.26 7.46 7.40
C SER A 255 -15.01 8.61 6.43
N TRP A 256 -14.36 9.68 6.87
CA TRP A 256 -13.97 10.79 6.00
C TRP A 256 -13.01 10.37 4.88
N ALA A 257 -12.24 9.29 5.05
CA ALA A 257 -11.39 8.72 4.00
C ALA A 257 -12.12 7.66 3.16
N TRP A 258 -13.11 6.99 3.74
CA TRP A 258 -13.94 5.94 3.16
C TRP A 258 -13.17 5.03 2.20
N SER A 259 -13.63 4.88 0.94
CA SER A 259 -12.98 4.04 -0.11
C SER A 259 -11.61 4.56 -0.57
N ALA A 260 -11.27 5.79 -0.21
CA ALA A 260 -9.97 6.36 -0.53
C ALA A 260 -8.87 5.97 0.48
N GLY A 261 -9.24 5.48 1.70
CA GLY A 261 -8.17 5.24 2.68
C GLY A 261 -8.57 4.76 4.07
N ASN A 262 -9.75 4.19 4.31
CA ASN A 262 -10.18 3.81 5.67
C ASN A 262 -9.67 2.46 6.17
N LEU A 263 -9.09 1.62 5.29
CA LEU A 263 -8.66 0.26 5.65
C LEU A 263 -7.60 0.26 6.75
N VAL A 264 -7.69 -0.76 7.60
CA VAL A 264 -6.66 -1.13 8.58
C VAL A 264 -6.03 -2.44 8.12
N ALA A 265 -4.69 -2.52 8.19
CA ALA A 265 -3.95 -3.75 7.90
C ALA A 265 -2.67 -3.83 8.72
N SER A 266 -2.10 -5.04 8.85
CA SER A 266 -0.72 -5.17 9.27
C SER A 266 0.24 -5.02 8.07
N PRO A 267 1.50 -4.61 8.29
CA PRO A 267 2.50 -4.52 7.23
C PRO A 267 2.72 -5.84 6.48
N SER A 268 2.63 -7.00 7.17
CA SER A 268 2.81 -8.29 6.50
C SER A 268 1.63 -8.69 5.63
N ASP A 269 0.41 -8.36 6.05
CA ASP A 269 -0.79 -8.59 5.23
C ASP A 269 -0.75 -7.72 3.97
N LEU A 270 -0.29 -6.47 4.08
CA LEU A 270 -0.12 -5.59 2.93
C LEU A 270 0.92 -6.14 1.95
N ASN A 271 2.08 -6.62 2.43
CA ASN A 271 3.06 -7.33 1.61
C ASN A 271 2.48 -8.58 0.92
N LYS A 272 1.65 -9.34 1.63
CA LYS A 272 0.99 -10.54 1.10
C LYS A 272 -0.04 -10.18 0.02
N PHE A 273 -0.80 -9.11 0.22
CA PHE A 273 -1.71 -8.55 -0.76
C PHE A 273 -0.97 -8.12 -2.03
N LEU A 274 0.08 -7.30 -1.91
CA LEU A 274 0.89 -6.83 -3.03
C LEU A 274 1.48 -7.98 -3.84
N ALA A 275 2.09 -8.96 -3.16
CA ALA A 275 2.65 -10.15 -3.82
C ALA A 275 1.56 -11.01 -4.51
N ALA A 276 0.33 -10.99 -4.04
CA ALA A 276 -0.78 -11.66 -4.69
C ALA A 276 -1.32 -10.87 -5.89
N LEU A 277 -1.42 -9.55 -5.77
CA LEU A 277 -1.90 -8.66 -6.83
C LEU A 277 -0.94 -8.68 -8.03
N VAL A 278 0.33 -8.35 -7.81
CA VAL A 278 1.35 -8.27 -8.87
C VAL A 278 1.72 -9.66 -9.41
N GLY A 279 1.65 -10.68 -8.55
CA GLY A 279 1.81 -12.08 -8.96
C GLY A 279 0.62 -12.67 -9.72
N GLY A 280 -0.41 -11.88 -10.08
CA GLY A 280 -1.56 -12.30 -10.90
C GLY A 280 -2.49 -13.30 -10.23
N ARG A 281 -2.47 -13.41 -8.90
CA ARG A 281 -3.35 -14.33 -8.16
C ARG A 281 -4.69 -13.71 -7.74
N LEU A 282 -4.80 -12.39 -7.82
CA LEU A 282 -5.98 -11.65 -7.37
C LEU A 282 -6.81 -11.09 -8.53
N VAL A 283 -6.16 -10.67 -9.59
CA VAL A 283 -6.78 -10.17 -10.82
C VAL A 283 -6.24 -10.95 -12.02
N ALA A 284 -7.02 -11.06 -13.08
CA ALA A 284 -6.58 -11.77 -14.29
C ALA A 284 -5.44 -11.01 -14.98
N PRO A 285 -4.56 -11.69 -15.75
CA PRO A 285 -3.37 -11.08 -16.36
C PRO A 285 -3.67 -9.86 -17.22
N GLU A 286 -4.75 -9.87 -17.98
CA GLU A 286 -5.15 -8.74 -18.83
C GLU A 286 -5.50 -7.50 -17.99
N GLN A 287 -6.25 -7.70 -16.92
CA GLN A 287 -6.62 -6.63 -15.98
C GLN A 287 -5.40 -6.09 -15.24
N LEU A 288 -4.50 -6.96 -14.79
CA LEU A 288 -3.23 -6.53 -14.18
C LEU A 288 -2.41 -5.68 -15.16
N ALA A 289 -2.27 -6.12 -16.40
CA ALA A 289 -1.57 -5.36 -17.44
C ALA A 289 -2.22 -3.97 -17.68
N ARG A 290 -3.54 -3.84 -17.54
CA ARG A 290 -4.22 -2.54 -17.57
C ARG A 290 -3.92 -1.70 -16.34
N MET A 291 -3.89 -2.29 -15.14
CA MET A 291 -3.50 -1.58 -13.90
C MET A 291 -2.08 -1.01 -14.01
N GLN A 292 -1.18 -1.71 -14.68
CA GLN A 292 0.23 -1.36 -14.84
C GLN A 292 0.50 -0.36 -15.98
N ARG A 293 -0.50 0.09 -16.73
CA ARG A 293 -0.34 1.19 -17.69
C ARG A 293 -0.32 2.52 -16.96
N THR A 294 0.87 3.10 -16.85
CA THR A 294 1.11 4.28 -16.04
C THR A 294 1.15 5.57 -16.85
N VAL A 295 0.87 6.68 -16.18
CA VAL A 295 1.08 8.05 -16.61
C VAL A 295 1.96 8.77 -15.59
N GLU A 296 2.50 9.94 -15.96
CA GLU A 296 3.25 10.78 -15.01
C GLU A 296 2.39 11.15 -13.80
N ALA A 297 3.00 11.19 -12.63
CA ALA A 297 2.32 11.45 -11.37
C ALA A 297 2.80 12.77 -10.76
N ASP A 298 2.09 13.88 -11.02
CA ASP A 298 2.51 15.25 -10.68
C ASP A 298 2.83 15.51 -9.19
N ARG A 299 2.22 14.79 -8.27
CA ARG A 299 2.38 14.98 -6.81
C ARG A 299 3.44 14.07 -6.18
N PHE A 300 4.08 13.24 -6.96
CA PHE A 300 5.02 12.23 -6.49
C PHE A 300 6.42 12.47 -7.05
N PRO A 301 7.47 11.88 -6.51
CA PRO A 301 8.80 11.92 -7.12
C PRO A 301 8.74 11.51 -8.60
N SER A 302 9.58 12.10 -9.43
CA SER A 302 9.63 11.82 -10.89
C SER A 302 9.93 10.35 -11.23
N THR A 303 10.39 9.59 -10.26
CA THR A 303 10.62 8.13 -10.33
C THR A 303 9.35 7.30 -10.09
N TRP A 304 8.22 7.97 -9.81
CA TRP A 304 6.95 7.35 -9.54
C TRP A 304 5.94 7.64 -10.65
N HIS A 305 5.26 6.60 -11.14
CA HIS A 305 4.27 6.71 -12.22
C HIS A 305 2.96 6.06 -11.78
N TYR A 306 1.82 6.67 -12.10
CA TYR A 306 0.51 6.24 -11.63
C TYR A 306 -0.24 5.38 -12.64
N GLY A 307 -0.63 4.17 -12.26
CA GLY A 307 -1.50 3.26 -13.02
C GLY A 307 -2.96 3.33 -12.55
N LEU A 308 -3.69 2.20 -12.58
CA LEU A 308 -5.06 2.15 -12.06
C LEU A 308 -5.05 1.73 -10.59
N GLY A 309 -4.78 2.68 -9.69
CA GLY A 309 -4.64 2.45 -8.26
C GLY A 309 -3.38 1.69 -7.84
N LEU A 310 -2.43 1.57 -8.74
CA LEU A 310 -1.14 0.93 -8.53
C LEU A 310 -0.07 1.84 -9.12
N MET A 311 1.00 2.09 -8.38
CA MET A 311 2.10 2.94 -8.81
C MET A 311 3.31 2.09 -9.17
N LYS A 312 4.01 2.48 -10.23
CA LYS A 312 5.34 2.01 -10.56
C LYS A 312 6.37 2.90 -9.88
N ILE A 313 7.33 2.31 -9.21
CA ILE A 313 8.39 2.98 -8.44
C ILE A 313 9.73 2.51 -8.97
N ASP A 314 10.52 3.38 -9.57
CA ASP A 314 11.87 3.04 -10.03
C ASP A 314 12.81 2.92 -8.83
N LEU A 315 13.58 1.83 -8.76
CA LEU A 315 14.46 1.50 -7.65
C LEU A 315 15.91 1.96 -7.89
N SER A 316 16.61 2.36 -6.84
CA SER A 316 18.00 2.83 -6.90
C SER A 316 18.97 1.74 -7.40
N CYS A 317 18.65 0.48 -7.12
CA CYS A 317 19.44 -0.68 -7.57
C CYS A 317 19.13 -1.13 -9.01
N GLY A 318 18.29 -0.39 -9.71
CA GLY A 318 17.79 -0.72 -11.04
C GLY A 318 16.52 -1.56 -11.00
N GLY A 319 15.76 -1.52 -12.11
CA GLY A 319 14.42 -2.11 -12.16
C GLY A 319 13.38 -1.25 -11.47
N HIS A 320 12.26 -1.86 -11.11
CA HIS A 320 11.13 -1.16 -10.48
C HIS A 320 10.37 -2.07 -9.51
N ALA A 321 9.53 -1.46 -8.71
CA ALA A 321 8.57 -2.12 -7.85
C ALA A 321 7.17 -1.54 -8.09
N TRP A 322 6.15 -2.24 -7.62
CA TRP A 322 4.75 -1.87 -7.71
C TRP A 322 4.15 -1.73 -6.32
N GLY A 323 3.48 -0.62 -6.05
CA GLY A 323 2.86 -0.35 -4.76
C GLY A 323 1.97 0.88 -4.83
N HIS A 324 1.72 1.53 -3.69
CA HIS A 324 0.99 2.79 -3.68
C HIS A 324 1.48 3.72 -2.57
N GLY A 325 1.61 3.20 -1.36
CA GLY A 325 1.77 3.99 -0.15
C GLY A 325 0.46 4.60 0.36
N GLY A 326 0.48 5.13 1.54
CA GLY A 326 -0.71 5.73 2.15
C GLY A 326 -0.40 6.68 3.28
N ASP A 327 -1.07 7.81 3.24
CA ASP A 327 -1.02 8.85 4.23
C ASP A 327 -2.42 8.98 4.84
N ILE A 328 -2.50 8.91 6.14
CA ILE A 328 -3.68 9.20 6.95
C ILE A 328 -3.20 9.71 8.30
N ASP A 329 -3.89 10.67 8.88
CA ASP A 329 -3.46 11.23 10.16
C ASP A 329 -3.15 10.16 11.19
N GLY A 330 -1.96 10.25 11.77
CA GLY A 330 -1.41 9.25 12.67
C GLY A 330 -0.48 8.23 12.02
N TYR A 331 -0.54 8.00 10.70
CA TYR A 331 0.27 6.97 10.04
C TYR A 331 0.63 7.36 8.61
N GLU A 332 1.89 7.15 8.25
CA GLU A 332 2.33 7.07 6.86
C GLU A 332 2.84 5.68 6.56
N THR A 333 2.42 5.13 5.43
CA THR A 333 2.80 3.82 4.93
C THR A 333 3.47 3.95 3.57
N ARG A 334 4.61 3.31 3.37
CA ARG A 334 5.25 3.12 2.06
C ARG A 334 5.38 1.64 1.80
N ASP A 335 4.83 1.18 0.70
CA ASP A 335 4.69 -0.24 0.40
C ASP A 335 4.94 -0.51 -1.08
N ALA A 336 5.70 -1.56 -1.37
CA ALA A 336 5.86 -2.03 -2.74
C ALA A 336 6.33 -3.49 -2.81
N VAL A 337 6.20 -4.07 -4.00
CA VAL A 337 6.65 -5.41 -4.37
C VAL A 337 7.37 -5.37 -5.70
N THR A 338 8.49 -6.06 -5.80
CA THR A 338 9.23 -6.27 -7.06
C THR A 338 8.59 -7.40 -7.88
N ASP A 339 8.86 -7.44 -9.18
CA ASP A 339 8.31 -8.47 -10.08
C ASP A 339 8.68 -9.90 -9.66
N ASP A 340 9.79 -10.09 -8.96
CA ASP A 340 10.22 -11.39 -8.42
C ASP A 340 9.59 -11.74 -7.07
N GLY A 341 8.69 -10.88 -6.54
CA GLY A 341 7.84 -11.15 -5.38
C GLY A 341 8.44 -10.76 -4.03
N ARG A 342 9.60 -10.08 -3.99
CA ARG A 342 10.09 -9.44 -2.76
C ARG A 342 9.21 -8.21 -2.47
N ALA A 343 8.67 -8.11 -1.26
CA ALA A 343 7.81 -7.00 -0.87
C ALA A 343 8.29 -6.37 0.44
N ALA A 344 8.06 -5.08 0.57
CA ALA A 344 8.35 -4.36 1.81
C ALA A 344 7.24 -3.34 2.10
N THR A 345 6.95 -3.19 3.37
CA THR A 345 6.10 -2.13 3.91
C THR A 345 6.84 -1.45 5.05
N VAL A 346 6.99 -0.15 4.95
CA VAL A 346 7.57 0.73 5.98
C VAL A 346 6.46 1.62 6.51
N VAL A 347 6.37 1.76 7.82
CA VAL A 347 5.36 2.59 8.49
C VAL A 347 6.06 3.53 9.46
N VAL A 348 5.65 4.79 9.47
CA VAL A 348 5.94 5.77 10.53
C VAL A 348 4.65 6.22 11.18
N THR A 349 4.71 6.65 12.44
CA THR A 349 3.52 6.90 13.27
C THR A 349 3.15 8.37 13.41
N ALA A 350 3.49 9.15 12.42
CA ALA A 350 3.00 10.51 12.15
C ALA A 350 3.16 10.78 10.66
N LEU A 351 2.42 11.74 10.13
CA LEU A 351 2.66 12.22 8.77
C LEU A 351 3.97 13.04 8.72
N PRO A 352 4.73 12.95 7.62
CA PRO A 352 5.87 13.83 7.37
C PRO A 352 5.42 15.28 7.29
N ASP A 353 6.22 16.20 7.79
CA ASP A 353 6.03 17.64 7.70
C ASP A 353 6.97 18.31 6.68
N SER A 354 7.85 17.53 6.05
CA SER A 354 8.84 18.03 5.09
C SER A 354 9.15 17.00 4.00
N ASN A 355 9.61 17.47 2.84
CA ASN A 355 10.08 16.61 1.76
C ASN A 355 11.24 15.72 2.20
N GLU A 356 12.12 16.21 3.09
CA GLU A 356 13.24 15.43 3.64
C GLU A 356 12.74 14.20 4.39
N GLN A 357 11.70 14.34 5.19
CA GLN A 357 11.08 13.22 5.90
C GLN A 357 10.43 12.22 4.92
N VAL A 358 9.72 12.70 3.90
CA VAL A 358 9.13 11.85 2.84
C VAL A 358 10.23 11.05 2.14
N GLU A 359 11.31 11.71 1.73
CA GLU A 359 12.45 11.05 1.08
C GLU A 359 13.11 10.01 2.00
N ALA A 360 13.28 10.33 3.28
CA ALA A 360 13.86 9.41 4.25
C ALA A 360 13.03 8.12 4.41
N VAL A 361 11.69 8.21 4.42
CA VAL A 361 10.83 7.00 4.46
C VAL A 361 10.93 6.21 3.17
N ASN A 362 10.95 6.88 2.01
CA ASN A 362 11.13 6.24 0.70
C ASN A 362 12.49 5.53 0.58
N GLU A 363 13.57 6.11 1.13
CA GLU A 363 14.91 5.48 1.17
C GLU A 363 14.92 4.18 1.97
N VAL A 364 14.16 4.10 3.06
CA VAL A 364 14.06 2.84 3.83
C VAL A 364 13.33 1.77 3.02
N LEU A 365 12.26 2.13 2.30
CA LEU A 365 11.55 1.22 1.39
C LEU A 365 12.49 0.73 0.28
N ASP A 366 13.19 1.63 -0.40
CA ASP A 366 14.14 1.31 -1.47
C ASP A 366 15.24 0.37 -0.95
N THR A 367 15.83 0.68 0.22
CA THR A 367 16.83 -0.17 0.88
C THR A 367 16.27 -1.58 1.14
N ALA A 368 15.02 -1.69 1.60
CA ALA A 368 14.40 -2.97 1.88
C ALA A 368 14.15 -3.81 0.62
N LEU A 369 13.83 -3.16 -0.50
CA LEU A 369 13.57 -3.82 -1.78
C LEU A 369 14.85 -4.15 -2.55
N CYS A 370 15.86 -3.29 -2.46
CA CYS A 370 17.13 -3.43 -3.17
C CYS A 370 18.13 -4.41 -2.51
N ALA A 371 17.90 -4.84 -1.29
CA ALA A 371 18.77 -5.82 -0.63
C ALA A 371 18.74 -7.15 -1.40
N ARG A 372 19.92 -7.66 -1.69
CA ARG A 372 20.13 -8.91 -2.46
C ARG A 372 20.14 -10.12 -1.55
#